data_ac7f98a8d2fca8c3feecc6d1711d00c6
#
_entry.id   ac7f98a8d2fca8c3feecc6d1711d00c6
#
_cell.length_a   1.000
_cell.length_b   1.000
_cell.length_c   1.000
_cell.angle_alpha   90.00
_cell.angle_beta   90.00
_cell.angle_gamma   90.00
#
_symmetry.space_group_name_H-M   'P 1'
#
loop_
_entity.id
_entity.type
_entity.pdbx_description
1 polymer ?
#
loop_
_entity_poly.entity_id
_entity_poly.type
_entity_poly.pdbx_seq_one_letter_code
_entity_poly.pdbx_strand_id
1 'polypeptide(L)'
;MTREYILPENETVYKANLHCHSTCSDGAMSTEELKALYKSKGYNVLAYTDHHTYRYHKDLADETFLPLAGYELNFDKFDSKRRLNKTCHINAIAIDPDKAIPIEGKGIYKVDVINDAVKRLRENGFVVNLNHPSWSNQGPEEVLQFDGFTAIELYNSCCTRTYNSGENQSHYDAWLKAGKKGFAIAADDNHASCNELPVLCRRLFS
;
A
#
# COMPACT_ATOMS: atom_id res chain seq x y z
N MET A 1 12.49 26.28 21.35
CA MET A 1 11.54 25.30 20.80
C MET A 1 11.99 23.94 21.27
N THR A 2 11.23 23.28 22.14
CA THR A 2 11.45 21.87 22.50
C THR A 2 11.07 21.03 21.32
N ARG A 3 12.01 20.23 20.78
CA ARG A 3 11.67 19.20 19.78
C ARG A 3 10.90 18.11 20.50
N GLU A 4 9.66 17.90 20.13
CA GLU A 4 8.88 16.74 20.53
C GLU A 4 9.14 15.62 19.50
N TYR A 5 9.73 14.53 19.93
CA TYR A 5 9.93 13.37 19.08
C TYR A 5 8.63 12.57 19.02
N ILE A 6 8.15 12.29 17.82
CA ILE A 6 6.94 11.49 17.59
C ILE A 6 7.21 10.00 17.91
N LEU A 7 8.46 9.56 17.83
CA LEU A 7 8.89 8.23 18.21
C LEU A 7 9.72 8.27 19.48
N PRO A 8 9.52 7.36 20.45
CA PRO A 8 10.33 7.27 21.67
C PRO A 8 11.81 7.06 21.34
N GLU A 9 12.69 7.76 22.04
CA GLU A 9 14.15 7.76 21.78
C GLU A 9 14.82 6.38 21.91
N ASN A 10 14.17 5.40 22.54
CA ASN A 10 14.73 4.08 22.88
C ASN A 10 13.97 2.91 22.27
N GLU A 11 13.13 3.10 21.27
CA GLU A 11 12.42 2.00 20.62
C GLU A 11 13.19 1.44 19.41
N THR A 12 13.05 0.14 19.20
CA THR A 12 13.59 -0.53 18.01
C THR A 12 12.79 -0.08 16.79
N VAL A 13 13.47 0.52 15.83
CA VAL A 13 12.87 0.96 14.56
C VAL A 13 13.05 -0.13 13.52
N TYR A 14 11.95 -0.52 12.87
CA TYR A 14 11.96 -1.48 11.77
C TYR A 14 11.74 -0.77 10.43
N LYS A 15 12.53 -1.15 9.44
CA LYS A 15 12.35 -0.67 8.07
C LYS A 15 11.34 -1.57 7.35
N ALA A 16 10.24 -0.98 6.89
CA ALA A 16 9.13 -1.68 6.25
C ALA A 16 8.85 -1.15 4.84
N ASN A 17 8.43 -2.05 3.93
CA ASN A 17 7.72 -1.68 2.71
C ASN A 17 6.36 -2.37 2.71
N LEU A 18 5.28 -1.60 2.48
CA LEU A 18 3.90 -2.06 2.64
C LEU A 18 3.16 -2.26 1.32
N HIS A 19 3.88 -2.25 0.18
CA HIS A 19 3.31 -2.46 -1.15
C HIS A 19 4.34 -3.08 -2.08
N CYS A 20 4.10 -4.33 -2.48
CA CYS A 20 5.03 -5.08 -3.33
C CYS A 20 4.31 -6.22 -4.05
N HIS A 21 4.64 -6.42 -5.32
CA HIS A 21 4.11 -7.49 -6.17
C HIS A 21 5.17 -8.55 -6.48
N SER A 22 4.74 -9.79 -6.46
CA SER A 22 5.56 -10.95 -6.78
C SER A 22 5.07 -11.64 -8.06
N THR A 23 5.72 -12.75 -8.43
CA THR A 23 5.24 -13.63 -9.51
C THR A 23 3.90 -14.33 -9.17
N CYS A 24 3.32 -14.09 -7.98
CA CYS A 24 1.97 -14.52 -7.66
C CYS A 24 0.89 -13.67 -8.35
N SER A 25 1.25 -12.46 -8.82
CA SER A 25 0.41 -11.62 -9.69
C SER A 25 1.21 -11.19 -10.94
N ASP A 26 1.68 -9.98 -10.97
CA ASP A 26 2.33 -9.36 -12.13
C ASP A 26 3.73 -8.81 -11.83
N GLY A 27 4.27 -9.08 -10.65
CA GLY A 27 5.66 -8.80 -10.32
C GLY A 27 6.63 -9.75 -11.03
N ALA A 28 7.84 -9.28 -11.31
CA ALA A 28 8.86 -10.06 -12.03
C ALA A 28 9.70 -10.98 -11.14
N MET A 29 9.62 -10.83 -9.81
CA MET A 29 10.44 -11.58 -8.85
C MET A 29 9.59 -12.54 -8.02
N SER A 30 10.17 -13.72 -7.69
CA SER A 30 9.54 -14.62 -6.72
C SER A 30 9.51 -14.01 -5.31
N THR A 31 8.73 -14.59 -4.44
CA THR A 31 8.63 -14.14 -3.05
C THR A 31 9.94 -14.26 -2.30
N GLU A 32 10.76 -15.29 -2.59
CA GLU A 32 12.09 -15.52 -2.03
C GLU A 32 13.10 -14.50 -2.55
N GLU A 33 13.07 -14.20 -3.85
CA GLU A 33 13.92 -13.18 -4.46
C GLU A 33 13.63 -11.80 -3.88
N LEU A 34 12.35 -11.46 -3.68
CA LEU A 34 11.93 -10.23 -3.02
C LEU A 34 12.43 -10.17 -1.59
N LYS A 35 12.28 -11.25 -0.80
CA LYS A 35 12.85 -11.32 0.56
C LYS A 35 14.35 -11.04 0.53
N ALA A 36 15.10 -11.72 -0.34
CA ALA A 36 16.55 -11.54 -0.45
C ALA A 36 16.93 -10.10 -0.82
N LEU A 37 16.22 -9.50 -1.79
CA LEU A 37 16.42 -8.13 -2.22
C LEU A 37 16.17 -7.14 -1.08
N TYR A 38 15.00 -7.21 -0.42
CA TYR A 38 14.63 -6.27 0.64
C TYR A 38 15.53 -6.41 1.86
N LYS A 39 15.88 -7.63 2.28
CA LYS A 39 16.89 -7.85 3.34
C LYS A 39 18.23 -7.24 3.00
N SER A 40 18.72 -7.37 1.76
CA SER A 40 19.98 -6.77 1.31
C SER A 40 19.98 -5.23 1.39
N LYS A 41 18.78 -4.60 1.43
CA LYS A 41 18.59 -3.16 1.60
C LYS A 41 18.24 -2.76 3.04
N GLY A 42 18.36 -3.69 3.99
CA GLY A 42 18.14 -3.46 5.40
C GLY A 42 16.67 -3.40 5.81
N TYR A 43 15.76 -3.96 5.00
CA TYR A 43 14.36 -4.08 5.38
C TYR A 43 14.14 -5.27 6.32
N ASN A 44 13.29 -5.04 7.30
CA ASN A 44 12.85 -6.03 8.27
C ASN A 44 11.45 -6.55 7.99
N VAL A 45 10.63 -5.74 7.28
CA VAL A 45 9.21 -6.03 7.05
C VAL A 45 8.88 -5.81 5.57
N LEU A 46 8.20 -6.76 4.96
CA LEU A 46 7.67 -6.64 3.60
C LEU A 46 6.24 -7.15 3.55
N ALA A 47 5.30 -6.32 3.11
CA ALA A 47 3.97 -6.77 2.75
C ALA A 47 3.97 -7.28 1.31
N TYR A 48 3.54 -8.51 1.14
CA TYR A 48 3.24 -9.09 -0.17
C TYR A 48 1.80 -8.77 -0.50
N THR A 49 1.61 -7.87 -1.46
CA THR A 49 0.31 -7.31 -1.82
C THR A 49 -0.05 -7.59 -3.27
N ASP A 50 0.17 -8.83 -3.69
CA ASP A 50 -0.15 -9.31 -5.03
C ASP A 50 -1.62 -9.01 -5.42
N HIS A 51 -1.85 -8.60 -6.67
CA HIS A 51 -3.18 -8.28 -7.15
C HIS A 51 -4.16 -9.42 -6.95
N HIS A 52 -5.26 -9.16 -6.25
CA HIS A 52 -6.40 -10.06 -5.98
C HIS A 52 -6.03 -11.40 -5.33
N THR A 53 -4.78 -11.56 -4.91
CA THR A 53 -4.25 -12.83 -4.41
C THR A 53 -3.78 -12.68 -2.97
N TYR A 54 -4.64 -13.03 -2.01
CA TYR A 54 -4.26 -13.09 -0.60
C TYR A 54 -3.45 -14.35 -0.32
N ARG A 55 -2.20 -14.16 0.16
CA ARG A 55 -1.34 -15.26 0.59
C ARG A 55 -0.52 -14.88 1.83
N TYR A 56 -0.33 -15.84 2.71
CA TYR A 56 0.60 -15.73 3.83
C TYR A 56 1.84 -16.57 3.58
N HIS A 57 2.96 -15.92 3.35
CA HIS A 57 4.27 -16.54 3.12
C HIS A 57 4.99 -16.75 4.46
N LYS A 58 4.40 -17.54 5.37
CA LYS A 58 4.89 -17.79 6.73
C LYS A 58 6.30 -18.41 6.74
N ASP A 59 6.59 -19.23 5.75
CA ASP A 59 7.88 -19.88 5.53
C ASP A 59 9.03 -18.90 5.23
N LEU A 60 8.71 -17.69 4.81
CA LEU A 60 9.70 -16.63 4.59
C LEU A 60 10.07 -15.88 5.88
N ALA A 61 9.37 -16.08 6.98
CA ALA A 61 9.70 -15.43 8.25
C ALA A 61 11.03 -15.96 8.80
N ASP A 62 11.85 -15.05 9.35
CA ASP A 62 13.06 -15.41 10.11
C ASP A 62 13.29 -14.37 11.23
N GLU A 63 14.34 -14.53 12.04
CA GLU A 63 14.65 -13.66 13.18
C GLU A 63 14.76 -12.16 12.84
N THR A 64 15.01 -11.82 11.59
CA THR A 64 15.26 -10.45 11.12
C THR A 64 14.31 -9.98 10.03
N PHE A 65 13.37 -10.85 9.60
CA PHE A 65 12.46 -10.54 8.51
C PHE A 65 11.04 -11.07 8.78
N LEU A 66 10.06 -10.16 8.69
CA LEU A 66 8.63 -10.42 8.85
C LEU A 66 7.91 -10.23 7.51
N PRO A 67 7.42 -11.29 6.87
CA PRO A 67 6.49 -11.18 5.75
C PRO A 67 5.09 -10.85 6.27
N LEU A 68 4.50 -9.77 5.81
CA LEU A 68 3.09 -9.47 6.08
C LEU A 68 2.22 -10.05 4.97
N ALA A 69 1.15 -10.70 5.36
CA ALA A 69 0.14 -11.22 4.44
C ALA A 69 -0.80 -10.10 4.03
N GLY A 70 -0.93 -9.88 2.73
CA GLY A 70 -1.80 -8.86 2.19
C GLY A 70 -2.20 -9.15 0.75
N TYR A 71 -2.95 -8.26 0.17
CA TYR A 71 -3.27 -8.25 -1.26
C TYR A 71 -3.77 -6.88 -1.69
N GLU A 72 -3.64 -6.57 -2.98
CA GLU A 72 -4.16 -5.36 -3.56
C GLU A 72 -5.47 -5.62 -4.30
N LEU A 73 -6.49 -4.82 -3.98
CA LEU A 73 -7.79 -4.82 -4.64
C LEU A 73 -7.88 -3.61 -5.58
N ASN A 74 -8.65 -3.72 -6.67
CA ASN A 74 -8.96 -2.57 -7.51
C ASN A 74 -10.46 -2.41 -7.78
N PHE A 75 -10.87 -1.14 -7.90
CA PHE A 75 -12.21 -0.70 -8.27
C PHE A 75 -12.09 0.21 -9.47
N ASP A 76 -12.61 -0.22 -10.62
CA ASP A 76 -12.31 0.39 -11.91
C ASP A 76 -13.50 1.13 -12.50
N LYS A 77 -13.21 2.24 -13.18
CA LYS A 77 -14.14 2.98 -14.04
C LYS A 77 -13.59 3.08 -15.44
N PHE A 78 -14.37 2.60 -16.40
CA PHE A 78 -14.04 2.67 -17.82
C PHE A 78 -14.83 3.79 -18.51
N ASP A 79 -14.23 4.38 -19.53
CA ASP A 79 -14.90 5.34 -20.42
C ASP A 79 -15.83 4.62 -21.42
N SER A 80 -16.52 5.40 -22.25
CA SER A 80 -17.42 4.86 -23.28
C SER A 80 -16.72 4.02 -24.36
N LYS A 81 -15.39 4.13 -24.46
CA LYS A 81 -14.54 3.33 -25.35
C LYS A 81 -13.89 2.14 -24.64
N ARG A 82 -14.34 1.82 -23.40
CA ARG A 82 -13.83 0.76 -22.54
C ARG A 82 -12.35 0.89 -22.16
N ARG A 83 -11.80 2.12 -22.14
CA ARG A 83 -10.47 2.40 -21.63
C ARG A 83 -10.58 2.73 -20.15
N LEU A 84 -9.61 2.26 -19.36
CA LEU A 84 -9.52 2.61 -17.94
C LEU A 84 -9.38 4.13 -17.82
N ASN A 85 -10.35 4.75 -17.12
CA ASN A 85 -10.40 6.19 -16.91
C ASN A 85 -9.98 6.58 -15.50
N LYS A 86 -10.31 5.75 -14.54
CA LYS A 86 -10.04 5.95 -13.12
C LYS A 86 -10.05 4.62 -12.40
N THR A 87 -9.24 4.50 -11.36
CA THR A 87 -9.27 3.33 -10.48
C THR A 87 -9.15 3.76 -9.02
N CYS A 88 -9.42 2.84 -8.10
CA CYS A 88 -9.07 2.94 -6.70
C CYS A 88 -8.40 1.64 -6.31
N HIS A 89 -7.11 1.70 -5.99
CA HIS A 89 -6.35 0.58 -5.48
C HIS A 89 -6.27 0.63 -3.97
N ILE A 90 -6.41 -0.54 -3.35
CA ILE A 90 -6.48 -0.68 -1.90
C ILE A 90 -5.59 -1.84 -1.48
N ASN A 91 -4.62 -1.59 -0.61
CA ASN A 91 -3.91 -2.65 0.08
C ASN A 91 -4.66 -3.06 1.34
N ALA A 92 -5.00 -4.32 1.45
CA ALA A 92 -5.51 -4.95 2.64
C ALA A 92 -4.41 -5.85 3.25
N ILE A 93 -3.93 -5.48 4.43
CA ILE A 93 -2.86 -6.19 5.14
C ILE A 93 -3.44 -6.81 6.40
N ALA A 94 -3.29 -8.12 6.56
CA ALA A 94 -3.87 -8.86 7.68
C ALA A 94 -3.21 -8.48 9.02
N ILE A 95 -4.04 -8.24 10.04
CA ILE A 95 -3.58 -8.05 11.44
C ILE A 95 -3.16 -9.40 12.02
N ASP A 96 -3.95 -10.43 11.78
CA ASP A 96 -3.67 -11.81 12.13
C ASP A 96 -3.92 -12.67 10.87
N PRO A 97 -2.87 -13.10 10.17
CA PRO A 97 -3.01 -13.78 8.88
C PRO A 97 -3.70 -15.15 8.98
N ASP A 98 -3.72 -15.78 10.16
CA ASP A 98 -4.40 -17.06 10.37
C ASP A 98 -5.92 -16.89 10.62
N LYS A 99 -6.39 -15.65 10.85
CA LYS A 99 -7.80 -15.33 11.11
C LYS A 99 -8.45 -14.41 10.09
N ALA A 100 -7.65 -13.70 9.31
CA ALA A 100 -8.15 -12.75 8.31
C ALA A 100 -8.95 -13.46 7.21
N ILE A 101 -10.09 -12.88 6.82
CA ILE A 101 -10.97 -13.46 5.79
C ILE A 101 -10.97 -12.53 4.58
N PRO A 102 -10.29 -12.88 3.47
CA PRO A 102 -10.24 -12.03 2.28
C PRO A 102 -11.60 -11.91 1.61
N ILE A 103 -11.83 -10.81 0.93
CA ILE A 103 -12.98 -10.59 0.05
C ILE A 103 -12.54 -10.58 -1.42
N GLU A 104 -13.47 -10.69 -2.36
CA GLU A 104 -13.14 -10.56 -3.78
C GLU A 104 -12.52 -9.19 -4.09
N GLY A 105 -11.46 -9.21 -4.88
CA GLY A 105 -10.56 -8.10 -5.09
C GLY A 105 -10.89 -7.12 -6.20
N LYS A 106 -12.03 -7.29 -6.92
CA LYS A 106 -12.42 -6.46 -8.07
C LYS A 106 -13.79 -5.83 -7.87
N GLY A 107 -13.93 -4.56 -8.24
CA GLY A 107 -15.19 -3.86 -8.14
C GLY A 107 -15.36 -2.73 -9.13
N ILE A 108 -16.55 -2.14 -9.12
CA ILE A 108 -16.84 -0.92 -9.89
C ILE A 108 -16.43 0.28 -9.04
N TYR A 109 -15.76 1.25 -9.67
CA TYR A 109 -15.42 2.52 -9.02
C TYR A 109 -16.68 3.31 -8.68
N LYS A 110 -17.13 3.17 -7.46
CA LYS A 110 -18.18 3.96 -6.81
C LYS A 110 -17.82 4.11 -5.34
N VAL A 111 -18.08 5.28 -4.78
CA VAL A 111 -17.74 5.61 -3.40
C VAL A 111 -18.38 4.65 -2.40
N ASP A 112 -19.66 4.35 -2.59
CA ASP A 112 -20.43 3.44 -1.73
C ASP A 112 -19.89 2.00 -1.79
N VAL A 113 -19.51 1.52 -2.97
CA VAL A 113 -18.92 0.18 -3.18
C VAL A 113 -17.53 0.10 -2.54
N ILE A 114 -16.70 1.14 -2.71
CA ILE A 114 -15.37 1.22 -2.11
C ILE A 114 -15.47 1.25 -0.58
N ASN A 115 -16.33 2.10 -0.03
CA ASN A 115 -16.53 2.22 1.43
C ASN A 115 -17.07 0.92 2.04
N ASP A 116 -17.99 0.21 1.36
CA ASP A 116 -18.46 -1.10 1.80
C ASP A 116 -17.31 -2.13 1.82
N ALA A 117 -16.50 -2.16 0.77
CA ALA A 117 -15.35 -3.05 0.71
C ALA A 117 -14.34 -2.76 1.84
N VAL A 118 -14.00 -1.50 2.09
CA VAL A 118 -13.13 -1.08 3.20
C VAL A 118 -13.69 -1.50 4.55
N LYS A 119 -14.98 -1.28 4.77
CA LYS A 119 -15.66 -1.71 5.99
C LYS A 119 -15.55 -3.22 6.20
N ARG A 120 -15.91 -4.02 5.19
CA ARG A 120 -15.86 -5.48 5.24
C ARG A 120 -14.43 -5.99 5.46
N LEU A 121 -13.43 -5.41 4.82
CA LEU A 121 -12.03 -5.76 5.04
C LEU A 121 -11.63 -5.56 6.50
N ARG A 122 -12.00 -4.42 7.09
CA ARG A 122 -11.68 -4.13 8.49
C ARG A 122 -12.40 -5.07 9.46
N GLU A 123 -13.67 -5.37 9.21
CA GLU A 123 -14.44 -6.36 9.97
C GLU A 123 -13.84 -7.77 9.86
N ASN A 124 -13.19 -8.06 8.73
CA ASN A 124 -12.52 -9.34 8.45
C ASN A 124 -11.04 -9.40 8.89
N GLY A 125 -10.58 -8.43 9.67
CA GLY A 125 -9.25 -8.46 10.30
C GLY A 125 -8.11 -7.85 9.48
N PHE A 126 -8.41 -6.89 8.58
CA PHE A 126 -7.39 -6.17 7.82
C PHE A 126 -7.23 -4.71 8.26
N VAL A 127 -6.02 -4.20 8.21
CA VAL A 127 -5.77 -2.77 8.02
C VAL A 127 -5.82 -2.46 6.54
N VAL A 128 -6.32 -1.27 6.19
CA VAL A 128 -6.64 -0.94 4.79
C VAL A 128 -6.00 0.39 4.42
N ASN A 129 -5.19 0.39 3.36
CA ASN A 129 -4.47 1.56 2.89
C ASN A 129 -4.97 1.98 1.50
N LEU A 130 -5.11 3.29 1.28
CA LEU A 130 -5.39 3.86 -0.04
C LEU A 130 -4.08 4.03 -0.80
N ASN A 131 -3.97 3.36 -1.96
CA ASN A 131 -2.76 3.37 -2.77
C ASN A 131 -2.77 4.51 -3.80
N HIS A 132 -1.63 5.10 -4.05
CA HIS A 132 -1.25 6.00 -5.16
C HIS A 132 -2.41 6.79 -5.82
N PRO A 133 -3.19 7.62 -5.09
CA PRO A 133 -4.39 8.27 -5.64
C PRO A 133 -4.13 9.17 -6.84
N SER A 134 -2.97 9.84 -6.95
CA SER A 134 -2.62 10.64 -8.13
C SER A 134 -2.53 9.80 -9.40
N TRP A 135 -1.84 8.64 -9.34
CA TRP A 135 -1.77 7.70 -10.44
C TRP A 135 -3.14 7.14 -10.81
N SER A 136 -3.97 6.89 -9.81
CA SER A 136 -5.33 6.39 -9.94
C SER A 136 -6.32 7.39 -10.55
N ASN A 137 -5.85 8.60 -10.91
CA ASN A 137 -6.66 9.70 -11.42
C ASN A 137 -7.76 10.15 -10.44
N GLN A 138 -7.46 10.10 -9.14
CA GLN A 138 -8.34 10.59 -8.07
C GLN A 138 -7.90 11.99 -7.65
N GLY A 139 -8.84 12.91 -7.50
CA GLY A 139 -8.54 14.24 -6.96
C GLY A 139 -8.52 14.27 -5.42
N PRO A 140 -7.84 15.26 -4.80
CA PRO A 140 -7.84 15.39 -3.34
C PRO A 140 -9.23 15.45 -2.71
N GLU A 141 -10.17 16.16 -3.33
CA GLU A 141 -11.57 16.27 -2.86
C GLU A 141 -12.33 14.94 -2.99
N GLU A 142 -11.93 14.09 -3.91
CA GLU A 142 -12.58 12.80 -4.13
C GLU A 142 -12.21 11.80 -3.04
N VAL A 143 -10.94 11.77 -2.62
CA VAL A 143 -10.51 10.87 -1.54
C VAL A 143 -11.12 11.23 -0.18
N LEU A 144 -11.67 12.44 -0.02
CA LEU A 144 -12.42 12.83 1.17
C LEU A 144 -13.73 12.06 1.34
N GLN A 145 -14.27 11.50 0.25
CA GLN A 145 -15.50 10.70 0.25
C GLN A 145 -15.27 9.25 0.72
N PHE A 146 -14.01 8.84 0.81
CA PHE A 146 -13.67 7.50 1.27
C PHE A 146 -13.52 7.46 2.78
N ASP A 147 -14.02 6.40 3.40
CA ASP A 147 -13.99 6.20 4.84
C ASP A 147 -13.33 4.90 5.24
N GLY A 148 -12.78 4.87 6.46
CA GLY A 148 -12.26 3.66 7.08
C GLY A 148 -10.82 3.30 6.70
N PHE A 149 -10.15 4.05 5.84
CA PHE A 149 -8.74 3.83 5.55
C PHE A 149 -7.85 4.10 6.77
N THR A 150 -6.87 3.24 6.98
CA THR A 150 -5.86 3.35 8.04
C THR A 150 -4.73 4.29 7.63
N ALA A 151 -4.36 4.25 6.36
CA ALA A 151 -3.28 5.05 5.81
C ALA A 151 -3.57 5.42 4.34
N ILE A 152 -2.81 6.40 3.86
CA ILE A 152 -2.73 6.79 2.45
C ILE A 152 -1.27 6.75 2.00
N GLU A 153 -1.01 6.28 0.81
CA GLU A 153 0.32 6.41 0.21
C GLU A 153 0.61 7.87 -0.11
N LEU A 154 1.50 8.46 0.69
CA LEU A 154 2.04 9.79 0.45
C LEU A 154 3.04 9.77 -0.72
N TYR A 155 3.78 8.67 -0.84
CA TYR A 155 4.75 8.46 -1.90
C TYR A 155 4.70 7.01 -2.40
N ASN A 156 4.64 6.85 -3.73
CA ASN A 156 4.74 5.56 -4.41
C ASN A 156 5.89 5.63 -5.41
N SER A 157 6.89 4.77 -5.23
CA SER A 157 8.14 4.81 -6.01
C SER A 157 7.92 4.39 -7.47
N CYS A 158 7.15 3.33 -7.70
CA CYS A 158 6.83 2.86 -9.05
C CYS A 158 6.09 3.94 -9.85
N CYS A 159 5.03 4.49 -9.29
CA CYS A 159 4.23 5.53 -9.93
C CYS A 159 5.04 6.82 -10.20
N THR A 160 5.96 7.19 -9.30
CA THR A 160 6.84 8.35 -9.51
C THR A 160 7.80 8.11 -10.68
N ARG A 161 8.45 6.95 -10.69
CA ARG A 161 9.51 6.64 -11.67
C ARG A 161 8.96 6.38 -13.07
N THR A 162 7.81 5.70 -13.15
CA THR A 162 7.24 5.26 -14.42
C THR A 162 6.30 6.30 -15.03
N TYR A 163 5.55 7.02 -14.19
CA TYR A 163 4.45 7.88 -14.63
C TYR A 163 4.54 9.31 -14.12
N ASN A 164 5.54 9.64 -13.28
CA ASN A 164 5.65 10.95 -12.61
C ASN A 164 4.39 11.35 -11.83
N SER A 165 3.71 10.38 -11.21
CA SER A 165 2.42 10.55 -10.53
C SER A 165 2.33 9.82 -9.19
N GLY A 166 3.47 9.60 -8.52
CA GLY A 166 3.52 8.89 -7.25
C GLY A 166 3.56 9.78 -6.01
N GLU A 167 3.56 11.11 -6.16
CA GLU A 167 3.52 12.05 -5.03
C GLU A 167 2.06 12.45 -4.73
N ASN A 168 1.63 12.24 -3.49
CA ASN A 168 0.23 12.39 -3.06
C ASN A 168 0.07 13.37 -1.89
N GLN A 169 0.99 14.32 -1.73
CA GLN A 169 0.98 15.30 -0.64
C GLN A 169 -0.35 16.06 -0.57
N SER A 170 -0.87 16.52 -1.71
CA SER A 170 -2.13 17.28 -1.76
C SER A 170 -3.34 16.49 -1.26
N HIS A 171 -3.36 15.17 -1.49
CA HIS A 171 -4.41 14.26 -1.02
C HIS A 171 -4.36 14.10 0.50
N TYR A 172 -3.16 13.90 1.04
CA TYR A 172 -2.96 13.77 2.48
C TYR A 172 -3.26 15.08 3.21
N ASP A 173 -2.82 16.21 2.67
CA ASP A 173 -3.12 17.54 3.22
C ASP A 173 -4.63 17.82 3.25
N ALA A 174 -5.36 17.46 2.17
CA ALA A 174 -6.81 17.58 2.13
C ALA A 174 -7.45 16.70 3.20
N TRP A 175 -6.95 15.48 3.37
CA TRP A 175 -7.45 14.51 4.36
C TRP A 175 -7.31 15.05 5.79
N LEU A 176 -6.11 15.56 6.14
CA LEU A 176 -5.85 16.15 7.45
C LEU A 176 -6.70 17.43 7.70
N LYS A 177 -6.83 18.30 6.69
CA LYS A 177 -7.66 19.52 6.77
C LYS A 177 -9.14 19.19 6.99
N ALA A 178 -9.62 18.09 6.45
CA ALA A 178 -10.98 17.60 6.67
C ALA A 178 -11.16 16.91 8.04
N GLY A 179 -10.12 16.87 8.88
CA GLY A 179 -10.16 16.24 10.20
C GLY A 179 -10.10 14.71 10.18
N LYS A 180 -9.82 14.11 9.03
CA LYS A 180 -9.64 12.66 8.94
C LYS A 180 -8.30 12.27 9.59
N LYS A 181 -8.31 11.15 10.30
CA LYS A 181 -7.12 10.61 10.99
C LYS A 181 -6.60 9.39 10.23
N GLY A 182 -5.31 9.32 10.02
CA GLY A 182 -4.65 8.19 9.37
C GLY A 182 -3.16 8.45 9.21
N PHE A 183 -2.44 7.41 8.84
CA PHE A 183 -1.01 7.47 8.65
C PHE A 183 -0.66 7.81 7.20
N ALA A 184 0.47 8.51 7.00
CA ALA A 184 1.12 8.61 5.70
C ALA A 184 2.13 7.47 5.58
N ILE A 185 2.10 6.77 4.46
CA ILE A 185 3.08 5.72 4.15
C ILE A 185 3.81 6.05 2.85
N ALA A 186 5.03 5.55 2.73
CA ALA A 186 5.74 5.49 1.47
C ALA A 186 5.98 4.04 1.10
N ALA A 187 5.79 3.71 -0.17
CA ALA A 187 5.90 2.36 -0.65
C ALA A 187 6.60 2.29 -2.01
N ASP A 188 7.13 1.11 -2.32
CA ASP A 188 7.79 0.90 -3.61
C ASP A 188 6.82 0.54 -4.72
N ASP A 189 5.78 -0.24 -4.41
CA ASP A 189 4.89 -0.82 -5.41
C ASP A 189 5.71 -1.55 -6.48
N ASN A 190 6.60 -2.41 -5.98
CA ASN A 190 7.64 -3.02 -6.82
C ASN A 190 7.06 -4.11 -7.72
N HIS A 191 7.18 -3.93 -9.03
CA HIS A 191 6.87 -4.91 -10.06
C HIS A 191 8.14 -5.35 -10.82
N ALA A 192 9.28 -4.70 -10.55
CA ALA A 192 10.47 -4.79 -11.36
C ALA A 192 11.37 -5.97 -11.03
N SER A 193 12.23 -6.34 -11.96
CA SER A 193 13.35 -7.25 -11.76
C SER A 193 14.43 -6.63 -10.85
N CYS A 194 15.33 -7.46 -10.32
CA CYS A 194 16.42 -7.05 -9.40
C CYS A 194 17.31 -5.92 -9.92
N ASN A 195 17.32 -5.63 -11.22
CA ASN A 195 18.10 -4.56 -11.83
C ASN A 195 17.45 -3.16 -11.71
N GLU A 196 16.18 -3.09 -11.35
CA GLU A 196 15.42 -1.86 -11.12
C GLU A 196 15.14 -1.70 -9.62
N LEU A 197 16.17 -1.34 -8.87
CA LEU A 197 16.17 -1.36 -7.40
C LEU A 197 15.11 -0.43 -6.81
N PRO A 198 14.41 -0.89 -5.75
CA PRO A 198 13.56 -0.03 -4.92
C PRO A 198 14.38 1.16 -4.39
N VAL A 199 13.96 2.36 -4.74
CA VAL A 199 14.55 3.60 -4.23
C VAL A 199 13.69 4.07 -3.07
N LEU A 200 13.92 3.51 -1.91
CA LEU A 200 13.09 3.80 -0.78
C LEU A 200 13.47 5.07 -0.05
N CYS A 201 12.45 5.75 0.30
CA CYS A 201 12.21 6.46 1.58
C CYS A 201 13.40 7.19 2.24
N ARG A 202 14.39 7.68 1.49
CA ARG A 202 15.33 8.68 2.02
C ARG A 202 14.71 10.08 2.12
N ARG A 203 13.55 10.32 1.47
CA ARG A 203 12.95 11.67 1.38
C ARG A 203 11.94 12.02 2.46
N LEU A 204 11.40 11.05 3.21
CA LEU A 204 10.39 11.37 4.23
C LEU A 204 10.98 11.80 5.59
N PHE A 205 12.29 11.69 5.79
CA PHE A 205 12.97 11.97 7.06
C PHE A 205 14.22 12.86 6.93
N SER A 206 14.35 13.60 5.83
CA SER A 206 15.43 14.62 5.66
C SER A 206 14.93 16.03 5.92
#